data_a7c7806fee626c07345e2411a3dfb2d9
#
_entry.id   a7c7806fee626c07345e2411a3dfb2d9
#
_cell.length_a   1.000
_cell.length_b   1.000
_cell.length_c   1.000
_cell.angle_alpha   90.00
_cell.angle_beta   90.00
_cell.angle_gamma   90.00
#
_symmetry.space_group_name_H-M   'P 1'
#
loop_
_entity.id
_entity.type
_entity.pdbx_description
1 polymer ?
#
loop_
_entity_poly.entity_id
_entity_poly.type
_entity_poly.pdbx_seq_one_letter_code
_entity_poly.pdbx_strand_id
1 'polypeptide(L)'
;MKKFVVSLFLTALIAASVLAQDPAPTLRIVTETPGLPSELFYGTIKVKPLRFRPGTTTPITIADHDFFIQQQYIDFLRRFPDAGADGVYGTPDDGLQFYLNILNGCNNDVECVKFTKGALAANFFRSPEFQNKGSYVMYLYMVSIGQRPMTAAELPTKNNPALNDRPHYTEFMADLASISTPNDDPAQTEIKKAALADAWMLRSEIQALYPSTMSNQVFVQKLVDTAGVALPNQAQLVTDLNNGKTRARVLREIAESPEVDNKFYKPSFVTMQYFGFLRRDPESCQGNPNPDQCGYIFHNNRFLLPADQAFLENTMVRGFIEAPEYFNRF
;
A
#
# COMPACT_ATOMS: atom_id res chain seq x y z
N MET A 1 71.68 -12.05 65.40
CA MET A 1 71.31 -11.37 64.14
C MET A 1 70.27 -12.24 63.46
N LYS A 2 69.00 -11.87 63.55
CA LYS A 2 67.89 -12.61 62.97
C LYS A 2 67.58 -12.03 61.62
N LYS A 3 67.67 -12.85 60.56
CA LYS A 3 67.25 -12.48 59.19
C LYS A 3 65.75 -12.67 59.03
N PHE A 4 65.01 -11.63 58.76
CA PHE A 4 63.67 -11.68 58.37
C PHE A 4 63.59 -11.96 56.86
N VAL A 5 62.90 -13.05 56.47
CA VAL A 5 62.55 -13.34 55.08
C VAL A 5 61.13 -12.85 54.91
N VAL A 6 60.94 -11.83 54.09
CA VAL A 6 59.62 -11.36 53.69
C VAL A 6 59.24 -12.12 52.45
N SER A 7 58.22 -12.99 52.57
CA SER A 7 57.64 -13.71 51.46
C SER A 7 56.54 -12.84 50.84
N LEU A 8 56.75 -12.41 49.58
CA LEU A 8 55.84 -11.61 48.85
C LEU A 8 54.84 -12.57 48.09
N PHE A 9 53.63 -12.71 48.60
CA PHE A 9 52.58 -13.41 47.89
C PHE A 9 52.04 -12.50 46.79
N LEU A 10 52.33 -12.83 45.53
CA LEU A 10 51.79 -12.19 44.37
C LEU A 10 50.45 -12.90 44.02
N THR A 11 49.34 -12.37 44.49
CA THR A 11 48.02 -12.82 44.07
C THR A 11 47.73 -12.27 42.69
N ALA A 12 47.84 -13.12 41.67
CA ALA A 12 47.37 -12.83 40.33
C ALA A 12 45.85 -12.83 40.33
N LEU A 13 45.21 -11.67 40.26
CA LEU A 13 43.79 -11.53 39.93
C LEU A 13 43.59 -11.86 38.45
N ILE A 14 43.15 -13.06 38.17
CA ILE A 14 42.59 -13.40 36.85
C ILE A 14 41.22 -12.74 36.75
N ALA A 15 41.15 -11.56 36.14
CA ALA A 15 39.91 -10.98 35.72
C ALA A 15 39.35 -11.85 34.59
N ALA A 16 38.45 -12.77 34.91
CA ALA A 16 37.63 -13.43 33.93
C ALA A 16 36.71 -12.37 33.32
N SER A 17 37.08 -11.88 32.16
CA SER A 17 36.17 -11.15 31.30
C SER A 17 35.00 -12.08 30.96
N VAL A 18 33.93 -11.95 31.72
CA VAL A 18 32.61 -12.49 31.29
C VAL A 18 32.28 -11.73 30.03
N LEU A 19 32.58 -12.34 28.87
CA LEU A 19 31.99 -11.92 27.61
C LEU A 19 30.47 -12.03 27.81
N ALA A 20 29.82 -10.89 27.95
CA ALA A 20 28.37 -10.83 27.92
C ALA A 20 27.96 -11.46 26.59
N GLN A 21 27.52 -12.70 26.66
CA GLN A 21 26.94 -13.37 25.50
C GLN A 21 25.69 -12.59 25.13
N ASP A 22 25.66 -12.05 23.92
CA ASP A 22 24.46 -11.41 23.43
C ASP A 22 23.27 -12.35 23.66
N PRO A 23 22.15 -11.84 24.17
CA PRO A 23 21.00 -12.69 24.41
C PRO A 23 20.61 -13.41 23.12
N ALA A 24 20.36 -14.72 23.24
CA ALA A 24 19.99 -15.54 22.09
C ALA A 24 18.83 -14.87 21.31
N PRO A 25 18.90 -14.80 19.97
CA PRO A 25 17.85 -14.21 19.19
C PRO A 25 16.50 -14.89 19.48
N THR A 26 15.46 -14.10 19.67
CA THR A 26 14.12 -14.59 19.96
C THR A 26 13.23 -14.50 18.73
N LEU A 27 12.27 -15.42 18.62
CA LEU A 27 11.18 -15.31 17.66
C LEU A 27 10.26 -14.16 18.07
N ARG A 28 9.96 -13.30 17.13
CA ARG A 28 9.00 -12.20 17.31
C ARG A 28 8.07 -12.11 16.13
N ILE A 29 6.83 -11.78 16.40
CA ILE A 29 5.83 -11.48 15.38
C ILE A 29 5.77 -9.95 15.26
N VAL A 30 5.91 -9.44 14.04
CA VAL A 30 5.82 -8.01 13.76
C VAL A 30 4.63 -7.78 12.85
N THR A 31 3.70 -6.94 13.31
CA THR A 31 2.59 -6.44 12.51
C THR A 31 2.86 -4.97 12.24
N GLU A 32 3.47 -4.67 11.11
CA GLU A 32 3.82 -3.30 10.75
C GLU A 32 2.59 -2.48 10.35
N THR A 33 1.62 -3.14 9.77
CA THR A 33 0.38 -2.48 9.33
C THR A 33 -0.83 -3.25 9.88
N PRO A 34 -1.75 -2.57 10.58
CA PRO A 34 -2.96 -3.19 11.08
C PRO A 34 -3.73 -3.93 9.97
N GLY A 35 -4.16 -5.14 10.25
CA GLY A 35 -4.91 -5.98 9.31
C GLY A 35 -4.08 -6.67 8.22
N LEU A 36 -2.75 -6.45 8.14
CA LEU A 36 -1.88 -7.31 7.34
C LEU A 36 -1.46 -8.56 8.14
N PRO A 37 -1.15 -9.67 7.44
CA PRO A 37 -0.53 -10.81 8.08
C PRO A 37 0.74 -10.39 8.80
N SER A 38 0.87 -10.79 10.05
CA SER A 38 2.08 -10.55 10.84
C SER A 38 3.27 -11.27 10.20
N GLU A 39 4.42 -10.62 10.24
CA GLU A 39 5.67 -11.20 9.79
C GLU A 39 6.42 -11.84 10.96
N LEU A 40 7.07 -12.97 10.72
CA LEU A 40 7.84 -13.69 11.72
C LEU A 40 9.33 -13.35 11.56
N PHE A 41 9.98 -12.97 12.67
CA PHE A 41 11.41 -12.70 12.71
C PHE A 41 12.10 -13.59 13.76
N TYR A 42 13.31 -14.01 13.43
CA TYR A 42 14.26 -14.56 14.39
C TYR A 42 15.43 -13.59 14.51
N GLY A 43 15.49 -12.85 15.59
CA GLY A 43 16.37 -11.69 15.71
C GLY A 43 16.01 -10.64 14.67
N THR A 44 16.93 -10.32 13.78
CA THR A 44 16.77 -9.38 12.66
C THR A 44 16.44 -10.06 11.34
N ILE A 45 16.48 -11.39 11.30
CA ILE A 45 16.26 -12.17 10.09
C ILE A 45 14.78 -12.48 9.96
N LYS A 46 14.17 -12.09 8.84
CA LYS A 46 12.81 -12.49 8.49
C LYS A 46 12.77 -13.98 8.21
N VAL A 47 11.99 -14.69 9.00
CA VAL A 47 11.76 -16.12 8.82
C VAL A 47 10.57 -16.31 7.88
N LYS A 48 10.77 -17.01 6.79
CA LYS A 48 9.68 -17.42 5.91
C LYS A 48 9.08 -18.71 6.49
N PRO A 49 7.86 -18.65 7.07
CA PRO A 49 7.24 -19.86 7.58
C PRO A 49 6.96 -20.79 6.40
N LEU A 50 7.36 -22.03 6.55
CA LEU A 50 6.94 -23.09 5.64
C LEU A 50 5.43 -23.27 5.81
N ARG A 51 4.68 -22.98 4.75
CA ARG A 51 3.22 -23.12 4.77
C ARG A 51 2.84 -24.44 4.11
N PHE A 52 1.91 -25.11 4.72
CA PHE A 52 1.36 -26.36 4.20
C PHE A 52 -0.09 -26.17 3.79
N ARG A 53 -0.47 -26.86 2.74
CA ARG A 53 -1.86 -26.96 2.34
C ARG A 53 -2.65 -27.64 3.47
N PRO A 54 -3.81 -27.10 3.90
CA PRO A 54 -4.58 -27.66 4.99
C PRO A 54 -4.80 -29.18 4.85
N GLY A 55 -4.55 -29.92 5.92
CA GLY A 55 -4.71 -31.39 5.95
C GLY A 55 -3.64 -32.18 5.19
N THR A 56 -2.55 -31.54 4.74
CA THR A 56 -1.47 -32.20 3.97
C THR A 56 -0.09 -31.81 4.50
N THR A 57 0.93 -32.49 4.03
CA THR A 57 2.36 -32.16 4.21
C THR A 57 2.96 -31.45 2.99
N THR A 58 2.11 -31.06 2.03
CA THR A 58 2.55 -30.40 0.80
C THR A 58 2.75 -28.91 1.06
N PRO A 59 3.97 -28.36 0.89
CA PRO A 59 4.20 -26.93 1.01
C PRO A 59 3.40 -26.18 -0.06
N ILE A 60 2.88 -25.00 0.34
CA ILE A 60 2.30 -24.04 -0.61
C ILE A 60 3.17 -22.80 -0.71
N THR A 61 3.27 -22.26 -1.91
CA THR A 61 4.08 -21.09 -2.24
C THR A 61 3.24 -20.08 -3.02
N ILE A 62 3.78 -18.89 -3.25
CA ILE A 62 3.11 -17.87 -4.08
C ILE A 62 2.93 -18.31 -5.55
N ALA A 63 3.63 -19.37 -5.97
CA ALA A 63 3.40 -19.99 -7.28
C ALA A 63 2.06 -20.72 -7.35
N ASP A 64 1.57 -21.26 -6.24
CA ASP A 64 0.28 -21.95 -6.15
C ASP A 64 -0.87 -20.96 -6.36
N HIS A 65 -1.88 -21.38 -7.13
CA HIS A 65 -2.97 -20.50 -7.56
C HIS A 65 -3.81 -19.99 -6.39
N ASP A 66 -4.15 -20.85 -5.45
CA ASP A 66 -4.95 -20.52 -4.27
C ASP A 66 -4.24 -19.50 -3.37
N PHE A 67 -2.96 -19.70 -3.09
CA PHE A 67 -2.19 -18.77 -2.29
C PHE A 67 -1.99 -17.43 -3.02
N PHE A 68 -1.72 -17.47 -4.33
CA PHE A 68 -1.60 -16.26 -5.14
C PHE A 68 -2.86 -15.41 -5.09
N ILE A 69 -4.04 -16.01 -5.30
CA ILE A 69 -5.31 -15.29 -5.28
C ILE A 69 -5.62 -14.75 -3.90
N GLN A 70 -5.46 -15.58 -2.85
CA GLN A 70 -5.63 -15.12 -1.47
C GLN A 70 -4.80 -13.87 -1.16
N GLN A 71 -3.56 -13.86 -1.68
CA GLN A 71 -2.66 -12.74 -1.47
C GLN A 71 -3.14 -11.46 -2.17
N GLN A 72 -3.82 -11.56 -3.33
CA GLN A 72 -4.42 -10.39 -3.97
C GLN A 72 -5.53 -9.77 -3.10
N TYR A 73 -6.41 -10.58 -2.51
CA TYR A 73 -7.42 -10.10 -1.56
C TYR A 73 -6.78 -9.36 -0.38
N ILE A 74 -5.72 -9.92 0.19
CA ILE A 74 -5.02 -9.32 1.34
C ILE A 74 -4.34 -8.00 0.95
N ASP A 75 -3.61 -7.98 -0.16
CA ASP A 75 -2.77 -6.85 -0.54
C ASP A 75 -3.58 -5.67 -1.10
N PHE A 76 -4.68 -5.93 -1.82
CA PHE A 76 -5.48 -4.89 -2.44
C PHE A 76 -6.76 -4.55 -1.66
N LEU A 77 -7.45 -5.54 -1.11
CA LEU A 77 -8.77 -5.36 -0.51
C LEU A 77 -8.75 -5.40 1.03
N ARG A 78 -7.61 -5.75 1.63
CA ARG A 78 -7.43 -5.81 3.09
C ARG A 78 -8.38 -6.80 3.78
N ARG A 79 -8.77 -7.84 3.10
CA ARG A 79 -9.62 -8.92 3.61
C ARG A 79 -9.24 -10.27 3.03
N PHE A 80 -9.75 -11.34 3.59
CA PHE A 80 -9.70 -12.64 2.96
C PHE A 80 -10.78 -12.77 1.86
N PRO A 81 -10.64 -13.73 0.93
CA PRO A 81 -11.75 -14.11 0.05
C PRO A 81 -13.01 -14.39 0.88
N ASP A 82 -14.16 -14.03 0.34
CA ASP A 82 -15.45 -14.36 0.94
C ASP A 82 -15.83 -15.81 0.63
N ALA A 83 -16.68 -16.36 1.48
CA ALA A 83 -17.20 -17.73 1.35
C ALA A 83 -18.48 -17.80 0.51
N GLY A 84 -18.74 -16.77 -0.31
CA GLY A 84 -19.97 -16.70 -1.10
C GLY A 84 -21.25 -16.55 -0.27
N ALA A 85 -22.40 -16.72 -0.93
CA ALA A 85 -23.70 -16.54 -0.31
C ALA A 85 -24.07 -17.70 0.66
N ASP A 86 -23.52 -18.87 0.42
CA ASP A 86 -23.76 -20.06 1.24
C ASP A 86 -22.89 -20.12 2.51
N GLY A 87 -21.88 -19.26 2.62
CA GLY A 87 -20.95 -19.20 3.74
C GLY A 87 -19.97 -20.37 3.80
N VAL A 88 -19.82 -21.15 2.73
CA VAL A 88 -18.98 -22.36 2.67
C VAL A 88 -17.85 -22.16 1.67
N TYR A 89 -16.62 -22.24 2.12
CA TYR A 89 -15.45 -22.16 1.23
C TYR A 89 -15.34 -23.40 0.32
N GLY A 90 -14.90 -23.18 -0.91
CA GLY A 90 -14.67 -24.22 -1.92
C GLY A 90 -15.89 -24.50 -2.79
N THR A 91 -16.94 -23.69 -2.67
CA THR A 91 -18.13 -23.75 -3.51
C THR A 91 -18.04 -22.78 -4.70
N PRO A 92 -18.82 -22.99 -5.79
CA PRO A 92 -18.68 -22.18 -7.00
C PRO A 92 -18.99 -20.70 -6.86
N ASP A 93 -19.68 -20.29 -5.79
CA ASP A 93 -20.09 -18.91 -5.53
C ASP A 93 -19.08 -18.13 -4.68
N ASP A 94 -18.02 -18.78 -4.18
CA ASP A 94 -16.97 -18.06 -3.47
C ASP A 94 -15.99 -17.35 -4.42
N GLY A 95 -15.50 -16.18 -3.97
CA GLY A 95 -14.60 -15.36 -4.78
C GLY A 95 -13.26 -16.06 -5.08
N LEU A 96 -12.78 -16.94 -4.18
CA LEU A 96 -11.55 -17.70 -4.40
C LEU A 96 -11.76 -18.74 -5.50
N GLN A 97 -12.84 -19.52 -5.43
CA GLN A 97 -13.12 -20.57 -6.40
C GLN A 97 -13.37 -20.02 -7.81
N PHE A 98 -14.03 -18.85 -7.90
CA PHE A 98 -14.20 -18.16 -9.18
C PHE A 98 -12.85 -17.91 -9.88
N TYR A 99 -11.88 -17.32 -9.17
CA TYR A 99 -10.56 -17.05 -9.75
C TYR A 99 -9.72 -18.32 -9.97
N LEU A 100 -9.85 -19.32 -9.11
CA LEU A 100 -9.21 -20.61 -9.29
C LEU A 100 -9.66 -21.29 -10.58
N ASN A 101 -10.95 -21.26 -10.89
CA ASN A 101 -11.49 -21.85 -12.11
C ASN A 101 -10.91 -21.18 -13.36
N ILE A 102 -10.70 -19.85 -13.33
CA ILE A 102 -10.06 -19.14 -14.44
C ILE A 102 -8.60 -19.60 -14.63
N LEU A 103 -7.81 -19.69 -13.55
CA LEU A 103 -6.42 -20.14 -13.62
C LEU A 103 -6.29 -21.61 -14.02
N ASN A 104 -7.16 -22.47 -13.52
CA ASN A 104 -7.19 -23.88 -13.87
C ASN A 104 -7.57 -24.12 -15.33
N GLY A 105 -8.29 -23.19 -15.95
CA GLY A 105 -8.61 -23.21 -17.38
C GLY A 105 -7.36 -23.13 -18.28
N CYS A 106 -6.22 -22.70 -17.74
CA CYS A 106 -4.93 -22.72 -18.47
C CYS A 106 -4.33 -24.12 -18.66
N ASN A 107 -4.86 -25.16 -18.01
CA ASN A 107 -4.41 -26.55 -18.15
C ASN A 107 -2.88 -26.74 -18.00
N ASN A 108 -2.27 -26.02 -17.06
CA ASN A 108 -0.83 -25.99 -16.79
C ASN A 108 0.04 -25.38 -17.92
N ASP A 109 -0.54 -24.74 -18.91
CA ASP A 109 0.24 -23.93 -19.85
C ASP A 109 0.88 -22.75 -19.12
N VAL A 110 2.21 -22.72 -19.10
CA VAL A 110 2.98 -21.75 -18.29
C VAL A 110 2.74 -20.32 -18.73
N GLU A 111 2.67 -20.04 -20.02
CA GLU A 111 2.47 -18.67 -20.51
C GLU A 111 1.02 -18.23 -20.32
N CYS A 112 0.04 -19.11 -20.49
CA CYS A 112 -1.34 -18.86 -20.12
C CYS A 112 -1.46 -18.51 -18.64
N VAL A 113 -0.85 -19.30 -17.75
CA VAL A 113 -0.89 -19.04 -16.29
C VAL A 113 -0.27 -17.69 -15.94
N LYS A 114 0.89 -17.36 -16.49
CA LYS A 114 1.55 -16.07 -16.26
C LYS A 114 0.70 -14.88 -16.75
N PHE A 115 0.18 -14.98 -17.97
CA PHE A 115 -0.68 -13.95 -18.52
C PHE A 115 -1.95 -13.78 -17.68
N THR A 116 -2.59 -14.88 -17.32
CA THR A 116 -3.83 -14.89 -16.54
C THR A 116 -3.60 -14.35 -15.13
N LYS A 117 -2.50 -14.73 -14.46
CA LYS A 117 -2.13 -14.13 -13.15
C LYS A 117 -1.96 -12.62 -13.25
N GLY A 118 -1.29 -12.12 -14.28
CA GLY A 118 -1.16 -10.68 -14.52
C GLY A 118 -2.50 -9.98 -14.69
N ALA A 119 -3.38 -10.54 -15.52
CA ALA A 119 -4.72 -9.99 -15.75
C ALA A 119 -5.60 -10.02 -14.49
N LEU A 120 -5.59 -11.13 -13.75
CA LEU A 120 -6.34 -11.25 -12.50
C LEU A 120 -5.84 -10.26 -11.45
N ALA A 121 -4.55 -10.14 -11.26
CA ALA A 121 -3.99 -9.20 -10.28
C ALA A 121 -4.30 -7.73 -10.66
N ALA A 122 -4.26 -7.37 -11.96
CA ALA A 122 -4.72 -6.06 -12.42
C ALA A 122 -6.21 -5.83 -12.13
N ASN A 123 -7.04 -6.88 -12.20
CA ASN A 123 -8.47 -6.77 -11.92
C ASN A 123 -8.78 -6.48 -10.45
N PHE A 124 -7.91 -6.85 -9.51
CA PHE A 124 -8.10 -6.45 -8.11
C PHE A 124 -8.00 -4.93 -7.93
N PHE A 125 -7.08 -4.27 -8.63
CA PHE A 125 -7.06 -2.80 -8.67
C PHE A 125 -8.31 -2.23 -9.35
N ARG A 126 -8.73 -2.81 -10.48
CA ARG A 126 -9.90 -2.35 -11.24
C ARG A 126 -11.22 -2.67 -10.56
N SER A 127 -11.23 -3.52 -9.54
CA SER A 127 -12.47 -3.96 -8.90
C SER A 127 -13.25 -2.76 -8.34
N PRO A 128 -14.59 -2.77 -8.41
CA PRO A 128 -15.41 -1.74 -7.79
C PRO A 128 -15.09 -1.56 -6.30
N GLU A 129 -14.76 -2.65 -5.62
CA GLU A 129 -14.38 -2.62 -4.21
C GLU A 129 -13.09 -1.80 -3.98
N PHE A 130 -12.02 -2.06 -4.75
CA PHE A 130 -10.79 -1.29 -4.63
C PHE A 130 -10.99 0.16 -5.04
N GLN A 131 -11.71 0.41 -6.14
CA GLN A 131 -11.98 1.77 -6.60
C GLN A 131 -12.78 2.57 -5.57
N ASN A 132 -13.73 1.96 -4.89
CA ASN A 132 -14.49 2.62 -3.82
C ASN A 132 -13.67 2.87 -2.53
N LYS A 133 -12.65 2.06 -2.26
CA LYS A 133 -11.85 2.12 -1.02
C LYS A 133 -10.44 2.64 -1.27
N GLY A 134 -9.63 1.89 -2.02
CA GLY A 134 -8.22 2.19 -2.24
C GLY A 134 -8.00 3.47 -3.03
N SER A 135 -8.73 3.63 -4.13
CA SER A 135 -8.65 4.88 -4.93
C SER A 135 -9.12 6.09 -4.13
N TYR A 136 -10.18 5.95 -3.33
CA TYR A 136 -10.65 7.01 -2.44
C TYR A 136 -9.54 7.48 -1.47
N VAL A 137 -8.88 6.55 -0.77
CA VAL A 137 -7.77 6.89 0.13
C VAL A 137 -6.64 7.57 -0.64
N MET A 138 -6.24 7.00 -1.78
CA MET A 138 -5.20 7.58 -2.61
C MET A 138 -5.53 9.02 -3.03
N TYR A 139 -6.77 9.26 -3.42
CA TYR A 139 -7.22 10.57 -3.89
C TYR A 139 -7.30 11.61 -2.77
N LEU A 140 -7.58 11.20 -1.53
CA LEU A 140 -7.47 12.11 -0.38
C LEU A 140 -6.07 12.71 -0.27
N TYR A 141 -5.00 11.89 -0.43
CA TYR A 141 -3.62 12.38 -0.46
C TYR A 141 -3.38 13.32 -1.64
N MET A 142 -3.81 12.93 -2.84
CA MET A 142 -3.54 13.69 -4.06
C MET A 142 -4.27 15.03 -4.11
N VAL A 143 -5.47 15.09 -3.54
CA VAL A 143 -6.28 16.32 -3.50
C VAL A 143 -5.83 17.25 -2.39
N SER A 144 -5.51 16.72 -1.21
CA SER A 144 -5.22 17.58 -0.04
C SER A 144 -3.74 17.90 0.15
N ILE A 145 -2.83 17.00 -0.21
CA ILE A 145 -1.38 17.18 -0.04
C ILE A 145 -0.69 17.44 -1.40
N GLY A 146 -1.33 17.10 -2.47
CA GLY A 146 -0.82 17.23 -3.84
C GLY A 146 0.23 16.21 -4.16
N GLN A 147 0.15 15.00 -3.54
CA GLN A 147 1.19 14.16 -3.53
C GLN A 147 1.12 12.87 -4.18
N ARG A 148 2.07 12.45 -4.62
CA ARG A 148 2.43 11.25 -5.36
C ARG A 148 3.93 11.23 -5.46
N PRO A 149 4.52 10.13 -5.84
CA PRO A 149 5.88 10.17 -6.37
C PRO A 149 5.95 11.19 -7.51
N MET A 150 6.94 12.08 -7.45
CA MET A 150 7.03 13.19 -8.41
C MET A 150 7.43 12.70 -9.80
N THR A 151 6.85 13.30 -10.83
CA THR A 151 7.35 13.16 -12.19
C THR A 151 8.66 13.93 -12.38
N ALA A 152 9.43 13.61 -13.42
CA ALA A 152 10.67 14.33 -13.75
C ALA A 152 10.45 15.84 -13.94
N ALA A 153 9.30 16.23 -14.50
CA ALA A 153 8.96 17.65 -14.71
C ALA A 153 8.66 18.38 -13.39
N GLU A 154 8.20 17.68 -12.37
CA GLU A 154 7.86 18.26 -11.07
C GLU A 154 9.04 18.37 -10.12
N LEU A 155 10.07 17.52 -10.29
CA LEU A 155 11.24 17.47 -9.40
C LEU A 155 11.89 18.85 -9.12
N PRO A 156 12.09 19.73 -10.13
CA PRO A 156 12.71 21.02 -9.88
C PRO A 156 11.84 22.02 -9.13
N THR A 157 10.53 21.81 -9.09
CA THR A 157 9.55 22.79 -8.60
C THR A 157 9.03 22.47 -7.19
N LYS A 158 9.33 21.28 -6.67
CA LYS A 158 8.87 20.84 -5.36
C LYS A 158 9.88 21.18 -4.27
N ASN A 159 9.51 22.09 -3.38
CA ASN A 159 10.38 22.64 -2.34
C ASN A 159 10.19 21.99 -0.96
N ASN A 160 9.28 21.04 -0.80
CA ASN A 160 9.04 20.39 0.49
C ASN A 160 9.24 18.87 0.41
N PRO A 161 10.47 18.36 0.64
CA PRO A 161 10.77 16.94 0.56
C PRO A 161 9.91 16.06 1.48
N ALA A 162 9.53 16.57 2.65
CA ALA A 162 8.73 15.82 3.62
C ALA A 162 7.30 15.50 3.15
N LEU A 163 6.80 16.21 2.15
CA LEU A 163 5.46 15.99 1.58
C LEU A 163 5.50 15.35 0.19
N ASN A 164 6.67 15.23 -0.40
CA ASN A 164 6.81 14.90 -1.83
C ASN A 164 6.60 13.43 -2.16
N ASP A 165 6.79 12.55 -1.20
CA ASP A 165 6.75 11.09 -1.40
C ASP A 165 5.50 10.43 -0.78
N ARG A 166 4.48 11.20 -0.43
CA ARG A 166 3.25 10.66 0.16
C ARG A 166 2.21 10.34 -0.90
N PRO A 167 1.36 9.34 -0.66
CA PRO A 167 1.34 8.51 0.54
C PRO A 167 2.53 7.58 0.62
N HIS A 168 3.03 7.33 1.85
CA HIS A 168 3.89 6.20 2.12
C HIS A 168 3.08 4.92 2.22
N TYR A 169 3.69 3.79 1.89
CA TYR A 169 3.05 2.48 1.97
C TYR A 169 2.35 2.23 3.31
N THR A 170 3.05 2.47 4.42
CA THR A 170 2.51 2.21 5.76
C THR A 170 1.31 3.09 6.10
N GLU A 171 1.35 4.38 5.73
CA GLU A 171 0.27 5.34 5.94
C GLU A 171 -0.97 4.95 5.11
N PHE A 172 -0.76 4.72 3.82
CA PHE A 172 -1.83 4.33 2.90
C PHE A 172 -2.52 3.04 3.37
N MET A 173 -1.74 2.02 3.75
CA MET A 173 -2.29 0.74 4.17
C MET A 173 -3.04 0.83 5.51
N ALA A 174 -2.61 1.71 6.41
CA ALA A 174 -3.34 2.00 7.65
C ALA A 174 -4.68 2.70 7.37
N ASP A 175 -4.68 3.69 6.48
CA ASP A 175 -5.89 4.42 6.10
C ASP A 175 -6.87 3.50 5.35
N LEU A 176 -6.38 2.69 4.41
CA LEU A 176 -7.20 1.70 3.71
C LEU A 176 -7.81 0.67 4.67
N ALA A 177 -7.03 0.19 5.65
CA ALA A 177 -7.54 -0.72 6.67
C ALA A 177 -8.66 -0.10 7.52
N SER A 178 -8.59 1.22 7.78
CA SER A 178 -9.60 1.92 8.58
C SER A 178 -10.99 1.92 7.94
N ILE A 179 -11.07 1.87 6.60
CA ILE A 179 -12.33 1.88 5.85
C ILE A 179 -12.73 0.50 5.30
N SER A 180 -11.83 -0.49 5.35
CA SER A 180 -12.14 -1.84 4.90
C SER A 180 -13.11 -2.54 5.84
N THR A 181 -13.90 -3.45 5.27
CA THR A 181 -14.86 -4.29 5.99
C THR A 181 -14.62 -5.76 5.63
N PRO A 182 -14.83 -6.70 6.54
CA PRO A 182 -14.54 -8.12 6.28
C PRO A 182 -15.26 -8.71 5.07
N ASN A 183 -16.49 -8.27 4.83
CA ASN A 183 -17.40 -8.83 3.83
C ASN A 183 -17.80 -7.81 2.76
N ASP A 184 -16.95 -6.80 2.53
CA ASP A 184 -17.25 -5.71 1.59
C ASP A 184 -18.67 -5.12 1.78
N ASP A 185 -18.98 -4.72 3.02
CA ASP A 185 -20.25 -4.07 3.36
C ASP A 185 -20.24 -2.61 2.87
N PRO A 186 -21.00 -2.26 1.81
CA PRO A 186 -20.99 -0.91 1.25
C PRO A 186 -21.52 0.15 2.23
N ALA A 187 -22.52 -0.19 3.04
CA ALA A 187 -23.10 0.77 4.00
C ALA A 187 -22.11 1.11 5.11
N GLN A 188 -21.42 0.10 5.64
CA GLN A 188 -20.36 0.32 6.61
C GLN A 188 -19.15 1.03 6.00
N THR A 189 -18.81 0.73 4.76
CA THR A 189 -17.74 1.42 4.03
C THR A 189 -18.03 2.90 3.92
N GLU A 190 -19.27 3.29 3.59
CA GLU A 190 -19.66 4.71 3.49
C GLU A 190 -19.56 5.45 4.83
N ILE A 191 -19.97 4.81 5.92
CA ILE A 191 -19.81 5.37 7.28
C ILE A 191 -18.33 5.56 7.60
N LYS A 192 -17.49 4.58 7.32
CA LYS A 192 -16.06 4.63 7.59
C LYS A 192 -15.33 5.64 6.70
N LYS A 193 -15.72 5.79 5.43
CA LYS A 193 -15.19 6.83 4.52
C LYS A 193 -15.48 8.22 5.06
N ALA A 194 -16.70 8.46 5.54
CA ALA A 194 -17.05 9.73 6.16
C ALA A 194 -16.20 10.00 7.42
N ALA A 195 -16.08 8.99 8.29
CA ALA A 195 -15.26 9.12 9.51
C ALA A 195 -13.77 9.34 9.17
N LEU A 196 -13.24 8.70 8.15
CA LEU A 196 -11.87 8.95 7.68
C LEU A 196 -11.70 10.39 7.19
N ALA A 197 -12.65 10.92 6.41
CA ALA A 197 -12.59 12.30 5.94
C ALA A 197 -12.62 13.31 7.09
N ASP A 198 -13.45 13.06 8.11
CA ASP A 198 -13.51 13.90 9.32
C ASP A 198 -12.17 13.85 10.07
N ALA A 199 -11.63 12.66 10.31
CA ALA A 199 -10.32 12.46 10.95
C ALA A 199 -9.17 13.05 10.11
N TRP A 200 -9.27 13.00 8.78
CA TRP A 200 -8.30 13.57 7.85
C TRP A 200 -8.12 15.07 8.08
N MET A 201 -9.23 15.79 8.19
CA MET A 201 -9.21 17.25 8.42
C MET A 201 -8.63 17.63 9.81
N LEU A 202 -8.51 16.67 10.73
CA LEU A 202 -7.90 16.88 12.05
C LEU A 202 -6.40 16.56 12.10
N ARG A 203 -5.82 15.99 11.05
CA ARG A 203 -4.38 15.72 10.96
C ARG A 203 -3.60 17.03 11.00
N SER A 204 -2.50 17.06 11.76
CA SER A 204 -1.68 18.27 11.95
C SER A 204 -1.17 18.87 10.64
N GLU A 205 -0.74 18.02 9.72
CA GLU A 205 -0.28 18.43 8.39
C GLU A 205 -1.40 19.02 7.53
N ILE A 206 -2.61 18.49 7.65
CA ILE A 206 -3.78 19.01 6.94
C ILE A 206 -4.22 20.34 7.54
N GLN A 207 -4.23 20.47 8.86
CA GLN A 207 -4.54 21.74 9.53
C GLN A 207 -3.50 22.82 9.22
N ALA A 208 -2.23 22.46 9.07
CA ALA A 208 -1.18 23.39 8.65
C ALA A 208 -1.40 23.88 7.20
N LEU A 209 -1.85 23.00 6.31
CA LEU A 209 -2.16 23.34 4.92
C LEU A 209 -3.49 24.11 4.79
N TYR A 210 -4.49 23.76 5.58
CA TYR A 210 -5.87 24.25 5.51
C TYR A 210 -6.36 24.73 6.88
N PRO A 211 -5.77 25.80 7.46
CA PRO A 211 -6.13 26.31 8.78
C PRO A 211 -7.61 26.70 8.83
N SER A 212 -8.21 26.61 10.03
CA SER A 212 -9.62 26.93 10.26
C SER A 212 -9.97 28.37 9.89
N THR A 213 -9.00 29.28 9.96
CA THR A 213 -9.14 30.70 9.60
C THR A 213 -9.20 30.95 8.08
N MET A 214 -8.87 29.97 7.26
CA MET A 214 -8.95 30.07 5.81
C MET A 214 -10.41 30.21 5.38
N SER A 215 -10.72 31.15 4.45
CA SER A 215 -12.08 31.28 3.92
C SER A 215 -12.49 30.06 3.10
N ASN A 216 -13.81 29.81 3.01
CA ASN A 216 -14.34 28.66 2.26
C ASN A 216 -13.95 28.72 0.78
N GLN A 217 -13.95 29.90 0.17
CA GLN A 217 -13.52 30.06 -1.22
C GLN A 217 -12.04 29.68 -1.40
N VAL A 218 -11.16 30.17 -0.53
CA VAL A 218 -9.73 29.85 -0.60
C VAL A 218 -9.48 28.37 -0.32
N PHE A 219 -10.24 27.76 0.60
CA PHE A 219 -10.14 26.33 0.90
C PHE A 219 -10.43 25.47 -0.33
N VAL A 220 -11.57 25.70 -1.01
CA VAL A 220 -11.94 24.95 -2.22
C VAL A 220 -10.93 25.20 -3.35
N GLN A 221 -10.57 26.47 -3.59
CA GLN A 221 -9.59 26.81 -4.62
C GLN A 221 -8.26 26.08 -4.37
N LYS A 222 -7.77 26.08 -3.15
CA LYS A 222 -6.51 25.43 -2.81
C LYS A 222 -6.55 23.92 -3.00
N LEU A 223 -7.67 23.22 -2.70
CA LEU A 223 -7.83 21.80 -2.98
C LEU A 223 -7.79 21.54 -4.49
N VAL A 224 -8.51 22.34 -5.27
CA VAL A 224 -8.57 22.26 -6.72
C VAL A 224 -7.20 22.50 -7.36
N ASP A 225 -6.49 23.54 -6.90
CA ASP A 225 -5.12 23.85 -7.35
C ASP A 225 -4.13 22.76 -6.97
N THR A 226 -4.26 22.20 -5.73
CA THR A 226 -3.43 21.12 -5.26
C THR A 226 -3.63 19.85 -6.11
N ALA A 227 -4.88 19.50 -6.39
CA ALA A 227 -5.20 18.41 -7.31
C ALA A 227 -4.83 18.76 -8.76
N GLY A 228 -4.80 20.05 -9.12
CA GLY A 228 -4.57 20.53 -10.48
C GLY A 228 -5.64 20.03 -11.45
N VAL A 229 -6.90 20.05 -11.03
CA VAL A 229 -8.07 19.71 -11.83
C VAL A 229 -8.97 20.93 -11.99
N ALA A 230 -9.89 20.91 -12.93
CA ALA A 230 -10.93 21.93 -13.07
C ALA A 230 -12.28 21.27 -12.75
N LEU A 231 -12.94 21.73 -11.69
CA LEU A 231 -14.22 21.18 -11.26
C LEU A 231 -15.37 22.07 -11.79
N PRO A 232 -16.34 21.50 -12.51
CA PRO A 232 -17.47 22.27 -13.02
C PRO A 232 -18.39 22.81 -11.90
N ASN A 233 -18.39 22.16 -10.74
CA ASN A 233 -19.22 22.50 -9.58
C ASN A 233 -18.46 23.27 -8.50
N GLN A 234 -17.27 23.81 -8.76
CA GLN A 234 -16.43 24.45 -7.74
C GLN A 234 -17.17 25.59 -6.99
N ALA A 235 -17.93 26.43 -7.68
CA ALA A 235 -18.70 27.50 -7.07
C ALA A 235 -19.82 26.94 -6.14
N GLN A 236 -20.42 25.81 -6.50
CA GLN A 236 -21.42 25.15 -5.69
C GLN A 236 -20.81 24.62 -4.36
N LEU A 237 -19.60 24.03 -4.42
CA LEU A 237 -18.89 23.56 -3.22
C LEU A 237 -18.62 24.71 -2.22
N VAL A 238 -18.29 25.90 -2.71
CA VAL A 238 -18.14 27.10 -1.86
C VAL A 238 -19.47 27.51 -1.23
N THR A 239 -20.55 27.50 -2.02
CA THR A 239 -21.92 27.80 -1.55
C THR A 239 -22.34 26.80 -0.46
N ASP A 240 -22.08 25.53 -0.69
CA ASP A 240 -22.42 24.46 0.27
C ASP A 240 -21.70 24.63 1.60
N LEU A 241 -20.40 24.97 1.59
CA LEU A 241 -19.64 25.30 2.79
C LEU A 241 -20.22 26.51 3.53
N ASN A 242 -20.65 27.56 2.81
CA ASN A 242 -21.28 28.73 3.40
C ASN A 242 -22.64 28.39 4.03
N ASN A 243 -23.29 27.34 3.53
CA ASN A 243 -24.56 26.81 4.04
C ASN A 243 -24.38 25.72 5.11
N GLY A 244 -23.14 25.49 5.59
CA GLY A 244 -22.88 24.62 6.73
C GLY A 244 -22.42 23.19 6.37
N LYS A 245 -22.19 22.87 5.08
CA LYS A 245 -21.51 21.61 4.73
C LYS A 245 -20.09 21.64 5.34
N THR A 246 -19.61 20.50 5.86
CA THR A 246 -18.27 20.44 6.47
C THR A 246 -17.16 20.41 5.39
N ARG A 247 -15.97 20.89 5.76
CA ARG A 247 -14.77 20.79 4.90
C ARG A 247 -14.40 19.36 4.55
N ALA A 248 -14.60 18.42 5.47
CA ALA A 248 -14.40 17.00 5.26
C ALA A 248 -15.28 16.45 4.12
N ARG A 249 -16.57 16.82 4.12
CA ARG A 249 -17.49 16.43 3.04
C ARG A 249 -17.09 17.03 1.70
N VAL A 250 -16.69 18.29 1.66
CA VAL A 250 -16.23 18.93 0.42
C VAL A 250 -14.93 18.30 -0.08
N LEU A 251 -13.96 18.03 0.81
CA LEU A 251 -12.74 17.29 0.44
C LEU A 251 -13.09 15.94 -0.18
N ARG A 252 -14.03 15.21 0.45
CA ARG A 252 -14.50 13.92 -0.07
C ARG A 252 -15.13 14.04 -1.44
N GLU A 253 -16.04 15.01 -1.65
CA GLU A 253 -16.71 15.22 -2.94
C GLU A 253 -15.71 15.55 -4.05
N ILE A 254 -14.65 16.31 -3.75
CA ILE A 254 -13.57 16.59 -4.69
C ILE A 254 -12.79 15.31 -4.99
N ALA A 255 -12.40 14.54 -3.95
CA ALA A 255 -11.63 13.32 -4.11
C ALA A 255 -12.39 12.23 -4.91
N GLU A 256 -13.71 12.18 -4.80
CA GLU A 256 -14.58 11.24 -5.51
C GLU A 256 -15.08 11.78 -6.85
N SER A 257 -14.60 12.94 -7.30
CA SER A 257 -15.02 13.52 -8.58
C SER A 257 -14.42 12.79 -9.79
N PRO A 258 -15.15 12.73 -10.92
CA PRO A 258 -14.63 12.14 -12.16
C PRO A 258 -13.34 12.81 -12.65
N GLU A 259 -13.17 14.11 -12.41
CA GLU A 259 -11.99 14.87 -12.82
C GLU A 259 -10.73 14.39 -12.06
N VAL A 260 -10.88 14.08 -10.77
CA VAL A 260 -9.81 13.53 -9.94
C VAL A 260 -9.50 12.09 -10.37
N ASP A 261 -10.51 11.27 -10.57
CA ASP A 261 -10.34 9.89 -11.04
C ASP A 261 -9.62 9.84 -12.39
N ASN A 262 -10.10 10.59 -13.38
CA ASN A 262 -9.48 10.65 -14.71
C ASN A 262 -8.01 11.08 -14.65
N LYS A 263 -7.66 12.00 -13.75
CA LYS A 263 -6.28 12.46 -13.60
C LYS A 263 -5.39 11.48 -12.90
N PHE A 264 -5.88 10.87 -11.83
CA PHE A 264 -5.03 10.12 -10.89
C PHE A 264 -5.15 8.61 -10.97
N TYR A 265 -6.04 8.06 -11.80
CA TYR A 265 -6.17 6.62 -11.98
C TYR A 265 -4.83 5.95 -12.32
N LYS A 266 -4.14 6.42 -13.36
CA LYS A 266 -2.87 5.84 -13.82
C LYS A 266 -1.74 5.99 -12.80
N PRO A 267 -1.50 7.17 -12.22
CA PRO A 267 -0.56 7.33 -11.11
C PRO A 267 -0.86 6.43 -9.91
N SER A 268 -2.13 6.28 -9.55
CA SER A 268 -2.55 5.39 -8.47
C SER A 268 -2.31 3.93 -8.80
N PHE A 269 -2.60 3.53 -10.04
CA PHE A 269 -2.31 2.18 -10.52
C PHE A 269 -0.83 1.84 -10.35
N VAL A 270 0.08 2.72 -10.81
CA VAL A 270 1.53 2.51 -10.66
C VAL A 270 1.93 2.43 -9.19
N THR A 271 1.46 3.36 -8.35
CA THR A 271 1.76 3.36 -6.91
C THR A 271 1.33 2.03 -6.26
N MET A 272 0.15 1.52 -6.63
CA MET A 272 -0.35 0.27 -6.09
C MET A 272 0.42 -0.97 -6.52
N GLN A 273 1.19 -0.94 -7.62
CA GLN A 273 2.11 -2.04 -7.92
C GLN A 273 3.19 -2.17 -6.85
N TYR A 274 3.73 -1.04 -6.38
CA TYR A 274 4.71 -1.03 -5.28
C TYR A 274 4.06 -1.41 -3.95
N PHE A 275 2.90 -0.85 -3.65
CA PHE A 275 2.21 -1.09 -2.37
C PHE A 275 1.66 -2.52 -2.27
N GLY A 276 0.95 -2.98 -3.28
CA GLY A 276 0.32 -4.30 -3.30
C GLY A 276 1.35 -5.42 -3.46
N PHE A 277 2.23 -5.33 -4.45
CA PHE A 277 3.14 -6.44 -4.73
C PHE A 277 4.44 -6.38 -3.94
N LEU A 278 5.03 -5.21 -3.72
CA LEU A 278 6.34 -5.10 -3.08
C LEU A 278 6.29 -4.67 -1.61
N ARG A 279 5.14 -4.17 -1.15
CA ARG A 279 4.92 -3.67 0.23
C ARG A 279 5.92 -2.62 0.67
N ARG A 280 6.24 -1.73 -0.24
CA ARG A 280 7.14 -0.60 -0.01
C ARG A 280 6.79 0.60 -0.86
N ASP A 281 7.40 1.71 -0.53
CA ASP A 281 7.34 2.91 -1.37
C ASP A 281 8.05 2.69 -2.70
N PRO A 282 7.61 3.37 -3.78
CA PRO A 282 8.43 3.51 -4.96
C PRO A 282 9.79 4.13 -4.62
N GLU A 283 10.82 3.81 -5.40
CA GLU A 283 12.13 4.43 -5.25
C GLU A 283 12.03 5.95 -5.45
N SER A 284 12.75 6.71 -4.61
CA SER A 284 12.86 8.15 -4.80
C SER A 284 13.57 8.46 -6.11
N CYS A 285 12.94 9.29 -6.93
CA CYS A 285 13.54 9.76 -8.17
C CYS A 285 14.38 11.03 -7.99
N GLN A 286 14.39 11.59 -6.79
CA GLN A 286 15.13 12.80 -6.47
C GLN A 286 16.64 12.56 -6.54
N GLY A 287 17.34 13.41 -7.28
CA GLY A 287 18.80 13.29 -7.47
C GLY A 287 19.23 12.19 -8.44
N ASN A 288 18.30 11.47 -9.06
CA ASN A 288 18.62 10.49 -10.08
C ASN A 288 19.06 11.21 -11.37
N PRO A 289 20.25 10.93 -11.94
CA PRO A 289 20.71 11.56 -13.18
C PRO A 289 19.83 11.22 -14.39
N ASN A 290 19.07 10.14 -14.33
CA ASN A 290 18.12 9.71 -15.36
C ASN A 290 16.74 9.50 -14.74
N PRO A 291 16.01 10.56 -14.39
CA PRO A 291 14.73 10.44 -13.67
C PRO A 291 13.68 9.64 -14.45
N ASP A 292 13.70 9.65 -15.77
CA ASP A 292 12.77 8.86 -16.61
C ASP A 292 12.99 7.35 -16.52
N GLN A 293 14.13 6.92 -16.00
CA GLN A 293 14.45 5.51 -15.73
C GLN A 293 14.20 5.09 -14.27
N CYS A 294 13.83 6.03 -13.41
CA CYS A 294 13.42 5.73 -12.07
C CYS A 294 12.10 4.94 -12.10
N GLY A 295 12.02 3.89 -11.30
CA GLY A 295 10.97 2.89 -11.38
C GLY A 295 9.55 3.44 -11.51
N TYR A 296 9.15 4.38 -10.64
CA TYR A 296 7.81 4.98 -10.71
C TYR A 296 7.59 5.78 -11.99
N ILE A 297 8.53 6.68 -12.35
CA ILE A 297 8.42 7.52 -13.54
C ILE A 297 8.44 6.65 -14.79
N PHE A 298 9.35 5.66 -14.85
CA PHE A 298 9.42 4.71 -15.95
C PHE A 298 8.08 4.01 -16.19
N HIS A 299 7.46 3.47 -15.12
CA HIS A 299 6.18 2.79 -15.25
C HIS A 299 5.04 3.73 -15.61
N ASN A 300 5.02 4.94 -15.06
CA ASN A 300 4.00 5.94 -15.39
C ASN A 300 4.09 6.39 -16.86
N ASN A 301 5.32 6.56 -17.37
CA ASN A 301 5.56 6.93 -18.78
C ASN A 301 5.11 5.84 -19.77
N ARG A 302 5.03 4.56 -19.34
CA ARG A 302 4.49 3.50 -20.20
C ARG A 302 3.04 3.73 -20.60
N PHE A 303 2.25 4.42 -19.80
CA PHE A 303 0.88 4.81 -20.16
C PHE A 303 0.79 5.87 -21.26
N LEU A 304 1.93 6.43 -21.68
CA LEU A 304 2.02 7.32 -22.84
C LEU A 304 2.20 6.56 -24.16
N LEU A 305 2.47 5.24 -24.09
CA LEU A 305 2.63 4.42 -25.27
C LEU A 305 1.28 4.22 -26.01
N PRO A 306 1.29 4.16 -27.35
CA PRO A 306 0.09 3.97 -28.14
C PRO A 306 -0.37 2.49 -28.11
N ALA A 307 -0.83 2.04 -26.95
CA ALA A 307 -1.32 0.70 -26.75
C ALA A 307 -2.57 0.72 -25.86
N ASP A 308 -3.34 -0.35 -25.93
CA ASP A 308 -4.52 -0.54 -25.08
C ASP A 308 -4.14 -0.46 -23.58
N GLN A 309 -4.92 0.28 -22.79
CA GLN A 309 -4.63 0.50 -21.39
C GLN A 309 -4.61 -0.80 -20.59
N ALA A 310 -5.56 -1.70 -20.82
CA ALA A 310 -5.61 -2.98 -20.10
C ALA A 310 -4.40 -3.85 -20.44
N PHE A 311 -3.91 -3.80 -21.68
CA PHE A 311 -2.68 -4.48 -22.07
C PHE A 311 -1.46 -3.90 -21.34
N LEU A 312 -1.34 -2.57 -21.25
CA LEU A 312 -0.24 -1.91 -20.54
C LEU A 312 -0.25 -2.26 -19.05
N GLU A 313 -1.42 -2.22 -18.42
CA GLU A 313 -1.60 -2.57 -17.01
C GLU A 313 -1.24 -4.04 -16.74
N ASN A 314 -1.78 -4.97 -17.53
CA ASN A 314 -1.49 -6.40 -17.37
C ASN A 314 0.02 -6.69 -17.56
N THR A 315 0.66 -6.05 -18.53
CA THR A 315 2.10 -6.20 -18.78
C THR A 315 2.93 -5.64 -17.61
N MET A 316 2.50 -4.50 -17.05
CA MET A 316 3.16 -3.90 -15.88
C MET A 316 3.03 -4.83 -14.67
N VAL A 317 1.83 -5.30 -14.36
CA VAL A 317 1.58 -6.24 -13.25
C VAL A 317 2.43 -7.48 -13.39
N ARG A 318 2.52 -8.06 -14.59
CA ARG A 318 3.41 -9.22 -14.83
C ARG A 318 4.84 -8.91 -14.42
N GLY A 319 5.38 -7.75 -14.78
CA GLY A 319 6.72 -7.34 -14.37
C GLY A 319 6.92 -7.34 -12.85
N PHE A 320 5.92 -6.94 -12.09
CA PHE A 320 5.98 -6.94 -10.63
C PHE A 320 5.82 -8.33 -10.01
N ILE A 321 4.84 -9.12 -10.45
CA ILE A 321 4.58 -10.45 -9.86
C ILE A 321 5.60 -11.52 -10.31
N GLU A 322 6.31 -11.30 -11.40
CA GLU A 322 7.41 -12.16 -11.85
C GLU A 322 8.78 -11.71 -11.31
N ALA A 323 8.84 -10.54 -10.63
CA ALA A 323 10.08 -10.03 -10.05
C ALA A 323 10.56 -10.90 -8.86
N PRO A 324 11.88 -11.13 -8.74
CA PRO A 324 12.43 -11.82 -7.56
C PRO A 324 12.03 -11.19 -6.24
N GLU A 325 11.88 -9.86 -6.19
CA GLU A 325 11.45 -9.12 -4.99
C GLU A 325 10.06 -9.57 -4.51
N TYR A 326 9.11 -9.79 -5.43
CA TYR A 326 7.79 -10.29 -5.09
C TYR A 326 7.85 -11.69 -4.48
N PHE A 327 8.59 -12.62 -5.12
CA PHE A 327 8.78 -13.97 -4.58
C PHE A 327 9.51 -13.98 -3.24
N ASN A 328 10.39 -13.03 -3.04
CA ASN A 328 11.16 -12.91 -1.79
C ASN A 328 10.33 -12.44 -0.59
N ARG A 329 9.09 -12.01 -0.79
CA ARG A 329 8.14 -11.70 0.30
C ARG A 329 7.64 -12.96 1.02
N PHE A 330 7.65 -14.11 0.34
CA PHE A 330 7.00 -15.35 0.80
C PHE A 330 8.04 -16.48 1.07
#